data_518faf99874f651110b520ab2b493f42
#
_entry.id   518faf99874f651110b520ab2b493f42
#
_cell.length_a   1.000
_cell.length_b   1.000
_cell.length_c   1.000
_cell.angle_alpha   90.00
_cell.angle_beta   90.00
_cell.angle_gamma   90.00
#
_symmetry.space_group_name_H-M   'P 1'
#
loop_
_entity.id
_entity.type
_entity.pdbx_description
1 polymer ?
#
loop_
_entity_poly.entity_id
_entity_poly.type
_entity_poly.pdbx_seq_one_letter_code
_entity_poly.pdbx_strand_id
1 'polypeptide(L)'
;MAKKNLSKQKRMDTRVNFTPMVDMMMLLITFFMLCTTLAKPQAMQLTMPSNDDNVEKEDKSVTKASHTLTFYLGADNKIWYIAGLPNYEDPSCVKETTYGAKGIRDVLIHHTTEEGINPVARIMKAKQELDAKKSAYGSTMTDKQYQDKLSELKKGIVNGEKIPTLTVIIRPLDTATYENMISALDEMLICSIDKYVIDKIGPEDKELIEKAGVK
;
A
#
# COMPACT_ATOMS: atom_id res chain seq x y z
N MET A 1 -92.40 26.71 18.65
CA MET A 1 -91.07 26.57 19.28
C MET A 1 -90.16 25.78 18.36
N ALA A 2 -89.22 26.44 17.64
CA ALA A 2 -88.36 25.82 16.71
C ALA A 2 -87.06 25.43 17.43
N LYS A 3 -86.79 24.12 17.50
CA LYS A 3 -85.55 23.59 18.04
C LYS A 3 -84.39 23.78 17.00
N LYS A 4 -83.46 24.66 17.33
CA LYS A 4 -82.24 24.94 16.53
C LYS A 4 -81.31 23.77 16.68
N ASN A 5 -81.14 22.99 15.61
CA ASN A 5 -80.13 21.94 15.53
C ASN A 5 -78.75 22.57 15.44
N LEU A 6 -77.97 22.54 16.52
CA LEU A 6 -76.56 22.89 16.51
C LEU A 6 -75.78 21.78 15.85
N SER A 7 -75.21 22.10 14.72
CA SER A 7 -74.24 21.24 14.00
C SER A 7 -73.06 20.86 14.93
N LYS A 8 -72.92 19.54 15.17
CA LYS A 8 -71.75 19.02 15.87
C LYS A 8 -70.50 19.28 15.02
N GLN A 9 -69.71 20.27 15.39
CA GLN A 9 -68.36 20.45 14.79
C GLN A 9 -67.55 19.20 15.05
N LYS A 10 -67.13 18.54 13.95
CA LYS A 10 -66.25 17.41 13.98
C LYS A 10 -64.90 17.91 14.52
N ARG A 11 -64.52 17.49 15.74
CA ARG A 11 -63.17 17.75 16.28
C ARG A 11 -62.18 17.07 15.36
N MET A 12 -61.40 17.84 14.59
CA MET A 12 -60.25 17.35 13.86
C MET A 12 -59.18 17.01 14.89
N ASP A 13 -58.76 15.73 14.88
CA ASP A 13 -57.65 15.26 15.71
C ASP A 13 -56.37 15.82 15.09
N THR A 14 -55.79 16.84 15.72
CA THR A 14 -54.56 17.53 15.27
C THR A 14 -53.29 16.79 15.70
N ARG A 15 -53.39 15.50 16.04
CA ARG A 15 -52.23 14.72 16.35
C ARG A 15 -51.38 14.53 15.08
N VAL A 16 -50.32 15.28 14.99
CA VAL A 16 -49.31 15.09 13.93
C VAL A 16 -48.62 13.74 14.14
N ASN A 17 -48.75 12.87 13.15
CA ASN A 17 -48.02 11.58 13.19
C ASN A 17 -46.58 11.83 12.83
N PHE A 18 -45.67 11.73 13.80
CA PHE A 18 -44.23 11.91 13.62
C PHE A 18 -43.54 10.65 13.10
N THR A 19 -44.21 9.52 12.98
CA THR A 19 -43.63 8.23 12.55
C THR A 19 -42.89 8.34 11.21
N PRO A 20 -43.46 8.95 10.14
CA PRO A 20 -42.74 9.06 8.88
C PRO A 20 -41.49 9.94 8.96
N MET A 21 -41.54 10.96 9.83
CA MET A 21 -40.38 11.86 10.02
C MET A 21 -39.26 11.14 10.74
N VAL A 22 -39.54 10.33 11.75
CA VAL A 22 -38.55 9.53 12.46
C VAL A 22 -37.95 8.46 11.56
N ASP A 23 -38.77 7.82 10.72
CA ASP A 23 -38.29 6.79 9.75
C ASP A 23 -37.32 7.40 8.75
N MET A 24 -37.65 8.56 8.18
CA MET A 24 -36.73 9.29 7.29
C MET A 24 -35.43 9.66 7.98
N MET A 25 -35.45 10.08 9.23
CA MET A 25 -34.24 10.39 10.00
C MET A 25 -33.40 9.12 10.25
N MET A 26 -34.05 8.00 10.60
CA MET A 26 -33.35 6.72 10.81
C MET A 26 -32.69 6.21 9.53
N LEU A 27 -33.40 6.27 8.40
CA LEU A 27 -32.83 5.90 7.09
C LEU A 27 -31.64 6.78 6.72
N LEU A 28 -31.71 8.08 6.99
CA LEU A 28 -30.64 9.02 6.71
C LEU A 28 -29.41 8.74 7.57
N ILE A 29 -29.60 8.48 8.87
CA ILE A 29 -28.52 8.15 9.80
C ILE A 29 -27.87 6.81 9.41
N THR A 30 -28.67 5.78 9.11
CA THR A 30 -28.13 4.47 8.68
C THR A 30 -27.37 4.55 7.37
N PHE A 31 -27.85 5.38 6.42
CA PHE A 31 -27.16 5.65 5.17
C PHE A 31 -25.79 6.32 5.40
N PHE A 32 -25.74 7.38 6.23
CA PHE A 32 -24.47 8.03 6.56
C PHE A 32 -23.52 7.10 7.29
N MET A 33 -24.01 6.29 8.24
CA MET A 33 -23.19 5.29 8.91
C MET A 33 -22.60 4.27 7.91
N LEU A 34 -23.40 3.82 6.95
CA LEU A 34 -22.95 2.91 5.90
C LEU A 34 -21.87 3.59 5.02
N CYS A 35 -22.12 4.82 4.58
CA CYS A 35 -21.15 5.58 3.76
C CYS A 35 -19.82 5.81 4.50
N THR A 36 -19.86 6.15 5.77
CA THR A 36 -18.65 6.39 6.58
C THR A 36 -17.89 5.10 6.88
N THR A 37 -18.57 3.96 7.03
CA THR A 37 -17.89 2.66 7.23
C THR A 37 -17.26 2.12 5.95
N LEU A 38 -17.85 2.41 4.78
CA LEU A 38 -17.28 2.03 3.48
C LEU A 38 -16.10 2.91 3.06
N ALA A 39 -16.11 4.19 3.45
CA ALA A 39 -15.04 5.13 3.20
C ALA A 39 -13.90 4.98 4.23
N LYS A 40 -13.34 3.76 4.40
CA LYS A 40 -12.08 3.63 5.12
C LYS A 40 -10.98 4.19 4.22
N PRO A 41 -10.37 5.35 4.54
CA PRO A 41 -9.19 5.79 3.81
C PRO A 41 -8.11 4.72 4.04
N GLN A 42 -7.65 4.11 2.98
CA GLN A 42 -6.41 3.35 3.01
C GLN A 42 -5.27 4.37 3.14
N ALA A 43 -5.07 4.88 4.35
CA ALA A 43 -3.92 5.69 4.63
C ALA A 43 -2.68 4.80 4.43
N MET A 44 -1.85 5.17 3.47
CA MET A 44 -0.54 4.57 3.31
C MET A 44 0.23 4.87 4.59
N GLN A 45 0.47 3.86 5.40
CA GLN A 45 1.35 3.99 6.55
C GLN A 45 2.78 4.00 6.00
N LEU A 46 3.30 5.20 5.82
CA LEU A 46 4.70 5.42 5.48
C LEU A 46 5.53 5.12 6.73
N THR A 47 5.99 3.90 6.86
CA THR A 47 6.93 3.54 7.92
C THR A 47 8.30 4.05 7.51
N MET A 48 8.61 5.28 7.87
CA MET A 48 9.97 5.78 7.71
C MET A 48 10.88 5.00 8.66
N PRO A 49 11.97 4.39 8.18
CA PRO A 49 12.98 3.88 9.07
C PRO A 49 13.53 5.04 9.90
N SER A 50 13.44 4.95 11.23
CA SER A 50 14.04 5.94 12.10
C SER A 50 15.56 5.85 12.01
N ASN A 51 16.22 6.98 11.78
CA ASN A 51 17.67 7.13 11.91
C ASN A 51 18.12 7.18 13.38
N ASP A 52 17.38 6.55 14.28
CA ASP A 52 17.79 6.47 15.67
C ASP A 52 19.01 5.55 15.79
N ASP A 53 20.16 6.14 16.14
CA ASP A 53 21.43 5.45 16.40
C ASP A 53 21.35 4.44 17.57
N ASN A 54 20.20 4.34 18.24
CA ASN A 54 19.90 3.48 19.37
C ASN A 54 19.15 2.19 19.04
N VAL A 55 18.93 1.88 17.76
CA VAL A 55 18.41 0.55 17.41
C VAL A 55 19.50 -0.45 17.68
N GLU A 56 19.21 -1.35 18.64
CA GLU A 56 20.12 -2.41 19.07
C GLU A 56 20.72 -3.14 17.86
N LYS A 57 22.02 -3.43 17.95
CA LYS A 57 22.83 -4.01 16.86
C LYS A 57 22.31 -5.34 16.29
N GLU A 58 21.28 -5.92 16.90
CA GLU A 58 20.66 -7.17 16.44
C GLU A 58 19.73 -7.00 15.24
N ASP A 59 19.19 -5.80 14.98
CA ASP A 59 18.33 -5.53 13.82
C ASP A 59 19.07 -4.96 12.61
N LYS A 60 20.35 -4.66 12.73
CA LYS A 60 21.24 -4.42 11.57
C LYS A 60 21.60 -5.77 10.93
N SER A 61 20.59 -6.52 10.49
CA SER A 61 20.87 -7.66 9.61
C SER A 61 21.56 -7.09 8.37
N VAL A 62 22.82 -7.45 8.19
CA VAL A 62 23.57 -7.15 6.96
C VAL A 62 22.70 -7.66 5.81
N THR A 63 21.96 -6.77 5.18
CA THR A 63 21.11 -7.13 4.05
C THR A 63 22.07 -7.59 2.96
N LYS A 64 22.00 -8.88 2.60
CA LYS A 64 22.84 -9.43 1.53
C LYS A 64 22.62 -8.59 0.27
N ALA A 65 23.67 -8.33 -0.49
CA ALA A 65 23.60 -7.54 -1.71
C ALA A 65 22.47 -7.99 -2.65
N SER A 66 22.31 -9.31 -2.79
CA SER A 66 21.27 -9.91 -3.64
C SER A 66 19.83 -9.65 -3.20
N HIS A 67 19.59 -9.15 -1.97
CA HIS A 67 18.28 -8.81 -1.44
C HIS A 67 17.99 -7.31 -1.51
N THR A 68 18.83 -6.55 -2.19
CA THR A 68 18.70 -5.10 -2.33
C THR A 68 18.43 -4.72 -3.77
N LEU A 69 17.41 -3.87 -3.97
CA LEU A 69 17.12 -3.23 -5.26
C LEU A 69 17.13 -1.72 -5.06
N THR A 70 17.91 -1.02 -5.89
CA THR A 70 17.94 0.44 -5.87
C THR A 70 17.23 0.97 -7.11
N PHE A 71 16.24 1.84 -6.90
CA PHE A 71 15.51 2.54 -7.95
C PHE A 71 15.91 4.01 -7.98
N TYR A 72 16.22 4.52 -9.16
CA TYR A 72 16.48 5.92 -9.43
C TYR A 72 15.30 6.48 -10.22
N LEU A 73 14.65 7.48 -9.67
CA LEU A 73 13.49 8.13 -10.29
C LEU A 73 13.97 9.38 -11.05
N GLY A 74 13.67 9.45 -12.33
CA GLY A 74 14.05 10.57 -13.19
C GLY A 74 12.86 11.40 -13.67
N ALA A 75 13.14 12.30 -14.62
CA ALA A 75 12.14 13.05 -15.34
C ALA A 75 11.36 12.16 -16.33
N ASP A 76 10.23 12.65 -16.85
CA ASP A 76 9.47 12.03 -17.93
C ASP A 76 9.04 10.57 -17.68
N ASN A 77 8.77 10.23 -16.41
CA ASN A 77 8.38 8.89 -15.99
C ASN A 77 9.42 7.79 -16.29
N LYS A 78 10.69 8.18 -16.39
CA LYS A 78 11.79 7.25 -16.55
C LYS A 78 12.30 6.78 -15.20
N ILE A 79 12.60 5.51 -15.13
CA ILE A 79 13.12 4.86 -13.94
C ILE A 79 14.28 3.98 -14.35
N TRP A 80 15.29 3.99 -13.52
CA TRP A 80 16.41 3.05 -13.63
C TRP A 80 16.53 2.25 -12.37
N TYR A 81 17.03 1.05 -12.48
CA TYR A 81 17.22 0.20 -11.31
C TYR A 81 18.55 -0.54 -11.37
N ILE A 82 19.08 -0.83 -10.21
CA ILE A 82 20.26 -1.65 -10.00
C ILE A 82 19.87 -2.79 -9.07
N ALA A 83 20.15 -4.02 -9.48
CA ALA A 83 19.98 -5.20 -8.65
C ALA A 83 21.28 -5.48 -7.89
N GLY A 84 21.21 -5.47 -6.57
CA GLY A 84 22.37 -5.66 -5.71
C GLY A 84 23.07 -4.35 -5.32
N LEU A 85 24.35 -4.45 -5.02
CA LEU A 85 25.19 -3.29 -4.74
C LEU A 85 25.55 -2.56 -6.05
N PRO A 86 25.49 -1.22 -6.08
CA PRO A 86 25.89 -0.45 -7.24
C PRO A 86 27.39 -0.65 -7.51
N ASN A 87 27.73 -0.99 -8.75
CA ASN A 87 29.10 -0.99 -9.21
C ASN A 87 29.36 0.32 -9.97
N TYR A 88 30.07 1.25 -9.34
CA TYR A 88 30.32 2.58 -9.89
C TYR A 88 31.31 2.59 -11.07
N GLU A 89 32.00 1.47 -11.30
CA GLU A 89 32.93 1.32 -12.42
C GLU A 89 32.22 0.89 -13.70
N ASP A 90 31.06 0.20 -13.58
CA ASP A 90 30.40 -0.46 -14.69
C ASP A 90 28.96 0.11 -14.89
N PRO A 91 28.75 1.01 -15.85
CA PRO A 91 27.45 1.60 -16.12
C PRO A 91 26.41 0.60 -16.65
N SER A 92 26.84 -0.60 -17.09
CA SER A 92 25.92 -1.64 -17.57
C SER A 92 25.05 -2.27 -16.49
N CYS A 93 25.37 -2.04 -15.21
CA CYS A 93 24.52 -2.48 -14.09
C CYS A 93 23.20 -1.71 -13.98
N VAL A 94 23.11 -0.52 -14.60
CA VAL A 94 21.91 0.32 -14.63
C VAL A 94 20.99 -0.15 -15.75
N LYS A 95 19.78 -0.54 -15.39
CA LYS A 95 18.75 -0.97 -16.34
C LYS A 95 17.59 0.01 -16.32
N GLU A 96 17.07 0.33 -17.51
CA GLU A 96 15.90 1.18 -17.62
C GLU A 96 14.62 0.35 -17.42
N THR A 97 13.62 0.94 -16.75
CA THR A 97 12.30 0.37 -16.57
C THR A 97 11.25 1.47 -16.55
N THR A 98 9.99 1.09 -16.49
CA THR A 98 8.84 2.00 -16.47
C THR A 98 7.97 1.79 -15.23
N TYR A 99 7.03 2.68 -14.99
CA TYR A 99 6.02 2.48 -13.94
C TYR A 99 4.99 1.43 -14.34
N GLY A 100 4.36 0.82 -13.34
CA GLY A 100 3.22 -0.08 -13.52
C GLY A 100 3.58 -1.55 -13.64
N ALA A 101 2.60 -2.33 -14.13
CA ALA A 101 2.64 -3.79 -14.08
C ALA A 101 3.75 -4.43 -14.92
N LYS A 102 4.14 -3.79 -16.03
CA LYS A 102 5.20 -4.27 -16.94
C LYS A 102 6.57 -3.62 -16.67
N GLY A 103 6.67 -2.79 -15.65
CA GLY A 103 7.88 -2.07 -15.27
C GLY A 103 8.38 -2.46 -13.90
N ILE A 104 8.32 -1.54 -12.93
CA ILE A 104 8.81 -1.78 -11.56
C ILE A 104 8.25 -3.09 -10.98
N ARG A 105 6.93 -3.33 -11.13
CA ARG A 105 6.28 -4.51 -10.57
C ARG A 105 6.84 -5.81 -11.15
N ASP A 106 7.09 -5.84 -12.45
CA ASP A 106 7.67 -7.00 -13.12
C ASP A 106 9.08 -7.27 -12.61
N VAL A 107 9.90 -6.23 -12.49
CA VAL A 107 11.25 -6.31 -11.91
C VAL A 107 11.21 -6.85 -10.48
N LEU A 108 10.30 -6.36 -9.63
CA LEU A 108 10.16 -6.79 -8.24
C LEU A 108 9.71 -8.25 -8.13
N ILE A 109 8.76 -8.69 -8.95
CA ILE A 109 8.21 -10.06 -8.92
C ILE A 109 9.24 -11.07 -9.43
N HIS A 110 9.98 -10.73 -10.50
CA HIS A 110 10.94 -11.65 -11.12
C HIS A 110 12.34 -11.55 -10.53
N HIS A 111 12.56 -10.64 -9.58
CA HIS A 111 13.85 -10.55 -8.90
C HIS A 111 14.12 -11.85 -8.14
N THR A 112 15.23 -12.48 -8.49
CA THR A 112 15.68 -13.74 -7.89
C THR A 112 16.90 -13.45 -7.03
N THR A 113 16.86 -13.90 -5.79
CA THR A 113 18.00 -13.84 -4.88
C THR A 113 19.05 -14.88 -5.27
N GLU A 114 20.28 -14.77 -4.74
CA GLU A 114 21.34 -15.78 -4.95
C GLU A 114 20.92 -17.19 -4.55
N GLU A 115 19.97 -17.29 -3.64
CA GLU A 115 19.40 -18.55 -3.17
C GLU A 115 18.36 -19.15 -4.16
N GLY A 116 18.13 -18.51 -5.31
CA GLY A 116 17.16 -18.94 -6.31
C GLY A 116 15.68 -18.72 -5.88
N ILE A 117 15.46 -17.90 -4.87
CA ILE A 117 14.12 -17.63 -4.32
C ILE A 117 13.62 -16.29 -4.86
N ASN A 118 12.35 -16.24 -5.25
CA ASN A 118 11.63 -15.00 -5.58
C ASN A 118 10.76 -14.59 -4.40
N PRO A 119 11.25 -13.77 -3.48
CA PRO A 119 10.53 -13.47 -2.24
C PRO A 119 9.20 -12.76 -2.48
N VAL A 120 9.17 -11.78 -3.37
CA VAL A 120 7.98 -10.99 -3.69
C VAL A 120 6.89 -11.87 -4.30
N ALA A 121 7.22 -12.73 -5.25
CA ALA A 121 6.25 -13.64 -5.86
C ALA A 121 5.62 -14.60 -4.85
N ARG A 122 6.40 -15.10 -3.88
CA ARG A 122 5.89 -15.95 -2.80
C ARG A 122 4.96 -15.21 -1.85
N ILE A 123 5.34 -13.99 -1.44
CA ILE A 123 4.53 -13.15 -0.56
C ILE A 123 3.20 -12.77 -1.25
N MET A 124 3.25 -12.40 -2.53
CA MET A 124 2.05 -12.07 -3.30
C MET A 124 1.09 -13.26 -3.44
N LYS A 125 1.60 -14.46 -3.70
CA LYS A 125 0.77 -15.67 -3.73
C LYS A 125 0.12 -15.94 -2.38
N ALA A 126 0.88 -15.87 -1.30
CA ALA A 126 0.36 -16.06 0.04
C ALA A 126 -0.71 -15.01 0.42
N LYS A 127 -0.53 -13.76 -0.04
CA LYS A 127 -1.53 -12.71 0.11
C LYS A 127 -2.81 -13.02 -0.66
N GLN A 128 -2.70 -13.45 -1.92
CA GLN A 128 -3.87 -13.84 -2.72
C GLN A 128 -4.65 -14.99 -2.07
N GLU A 129 -3.96 -15.99 -1.52
CA GLU A 129 -4.60 -17.09 -0.79
C GLU A 129 -5.29 -16.59 0.49
N LEU A 130 -4.67 -15.63 1.21
CA LEU A 130 -5.26 -15.03 2.39
C LEU A 130 -6.51 -14.22 2.05
N ASP A 131 -6.47 -13.45 0.97
CA ASP A 131 -7.59 -12.66 0.46
C ASP A 131 -8.74 -13.58 0.00
N ALA A 132 -8.44 -14.66 -0.70
CA ALA A 132 -9.41 -15.66 -1.10
C ALA A 132 -10.08 -16.33 0.11
N LYS A 133 -9.31 -16.67 1.15
CA LYS A 133 -9.84 -17.23 2.40
C LYS A 133 -10.75 -16.25 3.13
N LYS A 134 -10.43 -14.96 3.11
CA LYS A 134 -11.27 -13.92 3.73
C LYS A 134 -12.55 -13.70 2.94
N SER A 135 -12.48 -13.73 1.61
CA SER A 135 -13.62 -13.50 0.71
C SER A 135 -14.52 -14.71 0.56
N ALA A 136 -14.10 -15.89 1.00
CA ALA A 136 -14.89 -17.12 0.88
C ALA A 136 -16.19 -17.01 1.69
N TYR A 137 -17.30 -17.48 1.08
CA TYR A 137 -18.59 -17.55 1.74
C TYR A 137 -18.51 -18.42 3.01
N GLY A 138 -18.92 -17.85 4.15
CA GLY A 138 -18.81 -18.52 5.46
C GLY A 138 -17.44 -18.37 6.15
N SER A 139 -16.59 -17.48 5.69
CA SER A 139 -15.31 -17.22 6.36
C SER A 139 -15.53 -16.74 7.80
N THR A 140 -14.88 -17.42 8.75
CA THR A 140 -14.89 -17.06 10.18
C THR A 140 -13.73 -16.14 10.55
N MET A 141 -12.91 -15.73 9.57
CA MET A 141 -11.74 -14.88 9.81
C MET A 141 -12.14 -13.46 10.20
N THR A 142 -11.77 -13.04 11.39
CA THR A 142 -11.97 -11.67 11.85
C THR A 142 -11.00 -10.69 11.17
N ASP A 143 -11.39 -9.41 11.08
CA ASP A 143 -10.51 -8.37 10.52
C ASP A 143 -9.18 -8.29 11.24
N LYS A 144 -9.14 -8.49 12.56
CA LYS A 144 -7.91 -8.51 13.35
C LYS A 144 -7.00 -9.67 12.93
N GLN A 145 -7.53 -10.88 12.83
CA GLN A 145 -6.77 -12.05 12.38
C GLN A 145 -6.21 -11.88 10.96
N TYR A 146 -6.97 -11.21 10.09
CA TYR A 146 -6.50 -10.90 8.74
C TYR A 146 -5.33 -9.90 8.78
N GLN A 147 -5.44 -8.83 9.56
CA GLN A 147 -4.37 -7.83 9.70
C GLN A 147 -3.10 -8.42 10.34
N ASP A 148 -3.25 -9.26 11.35
CA ASP A 148 -2.12 -9.95 12.00
C ASP A 148 -1.37 -10.82 10.98
N LYS A 149 -2.09 -11.66 10.22
CA LYS A 149 -1.50 -12.49 9.16
C LYS A 149 -0.88 -11.67 8.03
N LEU A 150 -1.51 -10.57 7.64
CA LEU A 150 -0.96 -9.66 6.63
C LEU A 150 0.37 -9.04 7.12
N SER A 151 0.44 -8.68 8.39
CA SER A 151 1.67 -8.18 9.02
C SER A 151 2.77 -9.23 9.05
N GLU A 152 2.44 -10.49 9.34
CA GLU A 152 3.40 -11.61 9.29
C GLU A 152 3.94 -11.82 7.87
N LEU A 153 3.06 -11.80 6.86
CA LEU A 153 3.46 -11.93 5.45
C LEU A 153 4.41 -10.81 5.03
N LYS A 154 4.14 -9.57 5.43
CA LYS A 154 5.02 -8.41 5.15
C LYS A 154 6.39 -8.55 5.82
N LYS A 155 6.47 -9.16 6.99
CA LYS A 155 7.74 -9.48 7.67
C LYS A 155 8.48 -10.67 7.04
N GLY A 156 7.91 -11.28 6.01
CA GLY A 156 8.48 -12.43 5.32
C GLY A 156 8.20 -13.77 6.01
N ILE A 157 7.19 -13.84 6.88
CA ILE A 157 6.77 -15.10 7.50
C ILE A 157 5.62 -15.67 6.66
N VAL A 158 5.91 -16.68 5.86
CA VAL A 158 4.93 -17.37 5.03
C VAL A 158 4.76 -18.79 5.55
N ASN A 159 3.55 -19.14 6.00
CA ASN A 159 3.21 -20.45 6.57
C ASN A 159 4.14 -20.90 7.71
N GLY A 160 4.67 -19.96 8.50
CA GLY A 160 5.60 -20.26 9.60
C GLY A 160 7.07 -20.34 9.20
N GLU A 161 7.40 -20.27 7.91
CA GLU A 161 8.77 -20.17 7.42
C GLU A 161 9.17 -18.72 7.22
N LYS A 162 10.38 -18.36 7.66
CA LYS A 162 10.93 -17.02 7.42
C LYS A 162 11.65 -16.99 6.07
N ILE A 163 11.07 -16.26 5.13
CA ILE A 163 11.65 -16.03 3.80
C ILE A 163 12.46 -14.74 3.85
N PRO A 164 13.64 -14.67 3.21
CA PRO A 164 14.37 -13.43 3.11
C PRO A 164 13.52 -12.37 2.37
N THR A 165 13.36 -11.20 2.98
CA THR A 165 12.60 -10.09 2.41
C THR A 165 13.48 -9.21 1.54
N LEU A 166 12.91 -8.68 0.46
CA LEU A 166 13.57 -7.70 -0.39
C LEU A 166 13.63 -6.35 0.33
N THR A 167 14.76 -5.66 0.22
CA THR A 167 14.93 -4.28 0.66
C THR A 167 15.02 -3.39 -0.57
N VAL A 168 14.18 -2.38 -0.66
CA VAL A 168 14.15 -1.46 -1.79
C VAL A 168 14.67 -0.09 -1.36
N ILE A 169 15.62 0.46 -2.11
CA ILE A 169 16.14 1.81 -1.93
C ILE A 169 15.61 2.67 -3.07
N ILE A 170 14.91 3.75 -2.74
CA ILE A 170 14.35 4.69 -3.71
C ILE A 170 15.16 5.98 -3.63
N ARG A 171 15.83 6.35 -4.73
CA ARG A 171 16.63 7.56 -4.85
C ARG A 171 16.07 8.47 -5.93
N PRO A 172 15.26 9.49 -5.55
CA PRO A 172 14.77 10.45 -6.52
C PRO A 172 15.88 11.37 -6.98
N LEU A 173 15.97 11.60 -8.30
CA LEU A 173 16.81 12.65 -8.88
C LEU A 173 16.15 14.01 -8.62
N ASP A 174 16.93 15.08 -8.76
CA ASP A 174 16.45 16.45 -8.62
C ASP A 174 15.35 16.81 -9.67
N THR A 175 15.29 16.04 -10.75
CA THR A 175 14.31 16.18 -11.84
C THR A 175 13.05 15.34 -11.65
N ALA A 176 13.02 14.45 -10.65
CA ALA A 176 11.87 13.59 -10.37
C ALA A 176 10.70 14.39 -9.84
N THR A 177 9.49 14.08 -10.29
CA THR A 177 8.26 14.67 -9.79
C THR A 177 7.78 13.93 -8.53
N TYR A 178 6.96 14.62 -7.72
CA TYR A 178 6.31 13.99 -6.58
C TYR A 178 5.39 12.84 -7.00
N GLU A 179 4.74 12.95 -8.16
CA GLU A 179 3.92 11.90 -8.76
C GLU A 179 4.73 10.62 -9.01
N ASN A 180 5.97 10.76 -9.50
CA ASN A 180 6.86 9.63 -9.73
C ASN A 180 7.19 8.90 -8.43
N MET A 181 7.42 9.65 -7.35
CA MET A 181 7.67 9.06 -6.05
C MET A 181 6.46 8.30 -5.50
N ILE A 182 5.28 8.90 -5.58
CA ILE A 182 4.04 8.23 -5.13
C ILE A 182 3.78 6.98 -5.96
N SER A 183 3.95 7.03 -7.28
CA SER A 183 3.77 5.86 -8.15
C SER A 183 4.73 4.72 -7.79
N ALA A 184 5.98 5.03 -7.46
CA ALA A 184 6.93 4.02 -6.99
C ALA A 184 6.51 3.42 -5.63
N LEU A 185 6.04 4.24 -4.69
CA LEU A 185 5.56 3.78 -3.38
C LEU A 185 4.29 2.92 -3.51
N ASP A 186 3.39 3.24 -4.42
CA ASP A 186 2.21 2.42 -4.70
C ASP A 186 2.60 1.03 -5.19
N GLU A 187 3.64 0.91 -6.03
CA GLU A 187 4.13 -0.39 -6.45
C GLU A 187 4.74 -1.20 -5.30
N MET A 188 5.41 -0.55 -4.32
CA MET A 188 5.87 -1.23 -3.10
C MET A 188 4.69 -1.77 -2.30
N LEU A 189 3.62 -0.97 -2.15
CA LEU A 189 2.41 -1.37 -1.44
C LEU A 189 1.69 -2.54 -2.13
N ILE A 190 1.57 -2.49 -3.45
CA ILE A 190 0.97 -3.56 -4.26
C ILE A 190 1.75 -4.87 -4.10
N CYS A 191 3.07 -4.80 -4.18
CA CYS A 191 3.97 -5.93 -4.01
C CYS A 191 4.12 -6.38 -2.54
N SER A 192 3.49 -5.67 -1.59
CA SER A 192 3.57 -5.96 -0.15
C SER A 192 5.00 -5.93 0.41
N ILE A 193 5.83 -5.04 -0.14
CA ILE A 193 7.19 -4.78 0.33
C ILE A 193 7.12 -3.79 1.48
N ASP A 194 7.56 -4.21 2.66
CA ASP A 194 7.53 -3.39 3.88
C ASP A 194 8.88 -2.69 4.13
N LYS A 195 9.97 -3.29 3.62
CA LYS A 195 11.33 -2.76 3.78
C LYS A 195 11.72 -1.92 2.57
N TYR A 196 11.45 -0.63 2.65
CA TYR A 196 11.95 0.34 1.67
C TYR A 196 12.51 1.57 2.37
N VAL A 197 13.48 2.19 1.75
CA VAL A 197 14.15 3.41 2.23
C VAL A 197 14.11 4.45 1.12
N ILE A 198 13.74 5.68 1.46
CA ILE A 198 13.87 6.81 0.56
C ILE A 198 15.15 7.54 0.96
N ASP A 199 16.12 7.56 0.07
CA ASP A 199 17.43 8.17 0.31
C ASP A 199 17.73 9.24 -0.74
N LYS A 200 18.61 10.16 -0.40
CA LYS A 200 19.08 11.18 -1.34
C LYS A 200 20.09 10.56 -2.29
N ILE A 201 20.06 11.03 -3.53
CA ILE A 201 21.06 10.61 -4.52
C ILE A 201 22.45 11.13 -4.14
N GLY A 202 23.41 10.24 -4.12
CA GLY A 202 24.82 10.61 -3.90
C GLY A 202 25.50 11.18 -5.17
N PRO A 203 26.64 11.86 -5.04
CA PRO A 203 27.39 12.33 -6.19
C PRO A 203 27.89 11.19 -7.08
N GLU A 204 28.28 10.07 -6.49
CA GLU A 204 28.73 8.86 -7.21
C GLU A 204 27.60 8.24 -8.03
N ASP A 205 26.38 8.23 -7.50
CA ASP A 205 25.20 7.72 -8.21
C ASP A 205 24.85 8.61 -9.41
N LYS A 206 24.99 9.95 -9.26
CA LYS A 206 24.76 10.90 -10.37
C LYS A 206 25.73 10.63 -11.51
N GLU A 207 27.01 10.47 -11.21
CA GLU A 207 28.02 10.14 -12.22
C GLU A 207 27.75 8.79 -12.90
N LEU A 208 27.28 7.79 -12.16
CA LEU A 208 26.95 6.48 -12.70
C LEU A 208 25.77 6.58 -13.69
N ILE A 209 24.74 7.32 -13.32
CA ILE A 209 23.56 7.53 -14.17
C ILE A 209 23.93 8.34 -15.42
N GLU A 210 24.75 9.38 -15.31
CA GLU A 210 25.22 10.16 -16.45
C GLU A 210 26.09 9.29 -17.41
N LYS A 211 26.97 8.45 -16.88
CA LYS A 211 27.77 7.50 -17.66
C LYS A 211 26.91 6.44 -18.37
N ALA A 212 25.80 6.05 -17.76
CA ALA A 212 24.81 5.15 -18.38
C ALA A 212 24.02 5.78 -19.53
N GLY A 213 24.28 7.04 -19.86
CA GLY A 213 23.64 7.75 -21.00
C GLY A 213 22.25 8.30 -20.68
N VAL A 214 21.94 8.45 -19.43
CA VAL A 214 20.70 9.03 -18.95
C VAL A 214 20.82 10.55 -18.98
N LYS A 215 20.09 11.18 -19.91
CA LYS A 215 19.92 12.65 -19.98
C LYS A 215 18.58 13.04 -19.40
#